data_8a99b497b372b8aec0941a9c471a345f
#
_entry.id   8a99b497b372b8aec0941a9c471a345f
#
_cell.length_a   1.000
_cell.length_b   1.000
_cell.length_c   1.000
_cell.angle_alpha   90.00
_cell.angle_beta   90.00
_cell.angle_gamma   90.00
#
_symmetry.space_group_name_H-M   'P 1'
#
loop_
_entity.id
_entity.type
_entity.pdbx_description
1 polymer ?
#
loop_
_entity_poly.entity_id
_entity_poly.type
_entity_poly.pdbx_seq_one_letter_code
_entity_poly.pdbx_strand_id
1 'polypeptide(L)'
;YGGAAGGGKSDALVIEALRQVHIPHYRGLILRKTYPQLSDLVDKSMAYYKRAFPTAQYNATSHVWAFPSGAKIYFGSMQYTKDRTNYQGKAFDFIGFDELTHFEWEEYSYMMSRNRPTGPGTRVYLRATTNPGGVGHGWVKARFITPAPPGTPIEEECTVQMPDGTE
;
A
#
# COMPACT_ATOMS: atom_id res chain seq x y z
N TYR A 1 10.96 -1.51 3.37
CA TYR A 1 12.10 -0.82 2.77
C TYR A 1 12.33 0.52 3.48
N GLY A 2 13.33 0.59 4.34
CA GLY A 2 13.70 1.76 5.13
C GLY A 2 14.95 2.45 4.59
N GLY A 3 15.24 3.65 5.11
CA GLY A 3 16.45 4.40 4.76
C GLY A 3 16.27 5.91 4.84
N ALA A 4 17.34 6.66 4.53
CA ALA A 4 17.32 8.12 4.55
C ALA A 4 16.33 8.73 3.55
N ALA A 5 15.95 9.99 3.78
CA ALA A 5 15.17 10.78 2.83
C ALA A 5 15.90 10.86 1.47
N GLY A 6 15.14 10.96 0.38
CA GLY A 6 15.69 11.11 -0.98
C GLY A 6 16.16 9.82 -1.64
N GLY A 7 16.08 8.66 -0.98
CA GLY A 7 16.55 7.37 -1.53
C GLY A 7 15.63 6.68 -2.53
N GLY A 8 14.70 7.39 -3.19
CA GLY A 8 13.81 6.81 -4.21
C GLY A 8 12.79 5.80 -3.70
N LYS A 9 12.54 5.74 -2.40
CA LYS A 9 11.64 4.76 -1.78
C LYS A 9 10.21 4.85 -2.29
N SER A 10 9.66 6.05 -2.33
CA SER A 10 8.29 6.31 -2.84
C SER A 10 8.19 6.01 -4.33
N ASP A 11 9.25 6.30 -5.10
CA ASP A 11 9.31 5.96 -6.53
C ASP A 11 9.29 4.44 -6.72
N ALA A 12 10.09 3.72 -5.94
CA ALA A 12 10.08 2.25 -5.96
C ALA A 12 8.71 1.67 -5.62
N LEU A 13 7.99 2.25 -4.64
CA LEU A 13 6.65 1.80 -4.25
C LEU A 13 5.63 2.03 -5.37
N VAL A 14 5.67 3.22 -6.00
CA VAL A 14 4.78 3.55 -7.13
C VAL A 14 5.04 2.62 -8.31
N ILE A 15 6.30 2.34 -8.63
CA ILE A 15 6.67 1.41 -9.71
C ILE A 15 6.28 -0.04 -9.36
N GLU A 16 6.45 -0.47 -8.12
CA GLU A 16 6.08 -1.81 -7.67
C GLU A 16 4.60 -2.13 -7.92
N ALA A 17 3.72 -1.14 -7.77
CA ALA A 17 2.30 -1.31 -8.03
C ALA A 17 1.97 -1.67 -9.50
N LEU A 18 2.87 -1.39 -10.44
CA LEU A 18 2.69 -1.75 -11.85
C LEU A 18 2.90 -3.24 -12.15
N ARG A 19 3.47 -3.99 -11.22
CA ARG A 19 3.95 -5.37 -11.48
C ARG A 19 2.90 -6.31 -12.06
N GLN A 20 1.64 -6.11 -11.71
CA GLN A 20 0.53 -6.98 -12.12
C GLN A 20 -0.54 -6.29 -12.97
N VAL A 21 -0.29 -5.08 -13.49
CA VAL A 21 -1.29 -4.34 -14.28
C VAL A 21 -1.64 -4.98 -15.64
N HIS A 22 -0.96 -6.04 -16.03
CA HIS A 22 -1.31 -6.86 -17.18
C HIS A 22 -2.48 -7.81 -16.90
N ILE A 23 -2.85 -8.03 -15.62
CA ILE A 23 -3.95 -8.91 -15.21
C ILE A 23 -5.24 -8.06 -15.10
N PRO A 24 -6.30 -8.36 -15.84
CA PRO A 24 -7.48 -7.47 -15.98
C PRO A 24 -8.18 -7.10 -14.67
N HIS A 25 -8.27 -8.02 -13.74
CA HIS A 25 -8.95 -7.78 -12.45
C HIS A 25 -8.02 -7.31 -11.33
N TYR A 26 -6.73 -7.12 -11.61
CA TYR A 26 -5.78 -6.63 -10.62
C TYR A 26 -6.21 -5.29 -10.01
N ARG A 27 -6.11 -5.21 -8.69
CA ARG A 27 -6.41 -4.03 -7.89
C ARG A 27 -5.24 -3.72 -6.95
N GLY A 28 -4.51 -2.67 -7.25
CA GLY A 28 -3.48 -2.13 -6.37
C GLY A 28 -4.01 -0.95 -5.57
N LEU A 29 -3.49 -0.75 -4.37
CA LEU A 29 -3.75 0.42 -3.53
C LEU A 29 -2.44 0.97 -3.01
N ILE A 30 -2.23 2.28 -3.13
CA ILE A 30 -1.13 2.99 -2.50
C ILE A 30 -1.71 3.96 -1.48
N LEU A 31 -1.22 3.87 -0.25
CA LEU A 31 -1.68 4.64 0.90
C LEU A 31 -0.62 5.62 1.38
N ARG A 32 -1.06 6.84 1.68
CA ARG A 32 -0.32 7.86 2.43
C ARG A 32 -1.15 8.32 3.62
N LYS A 33 -0.52 8.85 4.66
CA LYS A 33 -1.25 9.22 5.88
C LYS A 33 -2.25 10.35 5.64
N THR A 34 -1.88 11.36 4.87
CA THR A 34 -2.75 12.52 4.61
C THR A 34 -2.94 12.75 3.12
N TYR A 35 -4.09 13.34 2.79
CA TYR A 35 -4.44 13.66 1.42
C TYR A 35 -3.47 14.66 0.75
N PRO A 36 -3.02 15.75 1.38
CA PRO A 36 -2.04 16.64 0.77
C PRO A 36 -0.71 15.96 0.43
N GLN A 37 -0.28 15.00 1.25
CA GLN A 37 0.93 14.22 0.98
C GLN A 37 0.76 13.22 -0.18
N LEU A 38 -0.47 12.85 -0.51
CA LEU A 38 -0.78 11.93 -1.60
C LEU A 38 -0.46 12.54 -2.96
N SER A 39 -0.52 13.87 -3.11
CA SER A 39 -0.24 14.56 -4.37
C SER A 39 1.13 14.21 -4.94
N ASP A 40 2.17 14.15 -4.11
CA ASP A 40 3.52 13.78 -4.55
C ASP A 40 3.57 12.38 -5.18
N LEU A 41 2.81 11.43 -4.62
CA LEU A 41 2.74 10.07 -5.17
C LEU A 41 1.96 10.04 -6.49
N VAL A 42 0.92 10.85 -6.59
CA VAL A 42 0.16 11.00 -7.83
C VAL A 42 1.04 11.58 -8.93
N ASP A 43 1.80 12.65 -8.65
CA ASP A 43 2.70 13.27 -9.61
C ASP A 43 3.79 12.29 -10.10
N LYS A 44 4.37 11.52 -9.17
CA LYS A 44 5.30 10.44 -9.51
C LYS A 44 4.64 9.39 -10.42
N SER A 45 3.41 9.00 -10.08
CA SER A 45 2.67 8.04 -10.90
C SER A 45 2.38 8.57 -12.31
N MET A 46 2.10 9.88 -12.44
CA MET A 46 1.93 10.51 -13.77
C MET A 46 3.20 10.36 -14.63
N ALA A 47 4.37 10.60 -14.04
CA ALA A 47 5.64 10.48 -14.74
C ALA A 47 5.93 9.03 -15.20
N TYR A 48 5.71 8.04 -14.32
CA TYR A 48 6.04 6.64 -14.60
C TYR A 48 4.95 5.92 -15.39
N TYR A 49 3.68 6.05 -14.99
CA TYR A 49 2.59 5.25 -15.57
C TYR A 49 2.27 5.69 -16.99
N LYS A 50 2.27 7.01 -17.25
CA LYS A 50 2.07 7.51 -18.63
C LYS A 50 3.19 7.12 -19.56
N ARG A 51 4.41 7.06 -19.08
CA ARG A 51 5.57 6.63 -19.87
C ARG A 51 5.50 5.13 -20.20
N ALA A 52 5.13 4.30 -19.22
CA ALA A 52 5.05 2.85 -19.39
C ALA A 52 3.76 2.41 -20.11
N PHE A 53 2.66 3.12 -19.89
CA PHE A 53 1.33 2.84 -20.44
C PHE A 53 0.69 4.11 -20.92
N PRO A 54 1.02 4.60 -22.15
CA PRO A 54 0.54 5.89 -22.68
C PRO A 54 -0.99 6.03 -22.72
N THR A 55 -1.71 4.91 -22.87
CA THR A 55 -3.17 4.87 -22.94
C THR A 55 -3.85 4.72 -21.57
N ALA A 56 -3.09 4.50 -20.50
CA ALA A 56 -3.65 4.48 -19.15
C ALA A 56 -4.22 5.85 -18.78
N GLN A 57 -5.34 5.85 -18.03
CA GLN A 57 -6.06 7.07 -17.67
C GLN A 57 -6.12 7.22 -16.15
N TYR A 58 -5.92 8.45 -15.68
CA TYR A 58 -6.07 8.81 -14.29
C TYR A 58 -7.34 9.62 -14.07
N ASN A 59 -8.18 9.19 -13.14
CA ASN A 59 -9.32 9.94 -12.68
C ASN A 59 -8.95 10.71 -11.41
N ALA A 60 -8.86 12.04 -11.52
CA ALA A 60 -8.45 12.91 -10.42
C ALA A 60 -9.50 13.00 -9.29
N THR A 61 -10.78 12.78 -9.60
CA THR A 61 -11.85 12.83 -8.59
C THR A 61 -11.85 11.59 -7.70
N SER A 62 -11.66 10.42 -8.29
CA SER A 62 -11.64 9.14 -7.56
C SER A 62 -10.24 8.67 -7.18
N HIS A 63 -9.21 9.37 -7.64
CA HIS A 63 -7.79 9.01 -7.45
C HIS A 63 -7.44 7.60 -7.92
N VAL A 64 -7.88 7.24 -9.13
CA VAL A 64 -7.75 5.90 -9.68
C VAL A 64 -7.09 5.95 -11.06
N TRP A 65 -6.05 5.15 -11.24
CA TRP A 65 -5.53 4.78 -12.54
C TRP A 65 -6.30 3.59 -13.12
N ALA A 66 -6.73 3.72 -14.36
CA ALA A 66 -7.30 2.63 -15.15
C ALA A 66 -6.32 2.28 -16.29
N PHE A 67 -5.99 1.00 -16.39
CA PHE A 67 -5.06 0.47 -17.40
C PHE A 67 -5.81 -0.21 -18.54
N PRO A 68 -5.22 -0.29 -19.75
CA PRO A 68 -5.87 -0.92 -20.91
C PRO A 68 -6.31 -2.37 -20.67
N SER A 69 -5.65 -3.09 -19.79
CA SER A 69 -6.01 -4.46 -19.38
C SER A 69 -7.32 -4.55 -18.60
N GLY A 70 -7.79 -3.44 -17.98
CA GLY A 70 -8.85 -3.41 -16.99
C GLY A 70 -8.36 -3.36 -15.53
N ALA A 71 -7.06 -3.50 -15.31
CA ALA A 71 -6.45 -3.32 -13.99
C ALA A 71 -6.63 -1.88 -13.47
N LYS A 72 -6.65 -1.74 -12.15
CA LYS A 72 -6.76 -0.42 -11.51
C LYS A 72 -5.78 -0.29 -10.35
N ILE A 73 -5.21 0.92 -10.21
CA ILE A 73 -4.42 1.31 -9.06
C ILE A 73 -5.10 2.51 -8.41
N TYR A 74 -5.38 2.38 -7.14
CA TYR A 74 -6.03 3.38 -6.29
C TYR A 74 -4.98 4.11 -5.46
N PHE A 75 -5.17 5.41 -5.30
CA PHE A 75 -4.41 6.24 -4.37
C PHE A 75 -5.34 6.69 -3.26
N GLY A 76 -4.98 6.41 -2.03
CA GLY A 76 -5.83 6.70 -0.89
C GLY A 76 -5.08 7.26 0.31
N SER A 77 -5.82 7.87 1.22
CA SER A 77 -5.30 8.36 2.48
C SER A 77 -6.08 7.78 3.66
N MET A 78 -5.44 7.77 4.82
CA MET A 78 -6.04 7.34 6.09
C MET A 78 -5.54 8.28 7.18
N GLN A 79 -6.12 9.48 7.22
CA GLN A 79 -5.69 10.53 8.15
C GLN A 79 -6.05 10.19 9.59
N TYR A 80 -7.22 9.61 9.78
CA TYR A 80 -7.73 9.16 11.07
C TYR A 80 -8.01 7.66 11.04
N THR A 81 -7.90 7.00 12.17
CA THR A 81 -8.14 5.54 12.27
C THR A 81 -9.55 5.14 11.80
N LYS A 82 -10.55 6.02 11.97
CA LYS A 82 -11.91 5.81 11.45
C LYS A 82 -11.97 5.74 9.92
N ASP A 83 -11.02 6.36 9.21
CA ASP A 83 -11.01 6.38 7.74
C ASP A 83 -10.80 4.99 7.13
N ARG A 84 -10.35 4.02 7.94
CA ARG A 84 -10.27 2.60 7.55
C ARG A 84 -11.61 2.05 7.02
N THR A 85 -12.73 2.60 7.48
CA THR A 85 -14.07 2.20 7.02
C THR A 85 -14.31 2.52 5.55
N ASN A 86 -13.58 3.48 4.95
CA ASN A 86 -13.63 3.79 3.52
C ASN A 86 -13.16 2.61 2.65
N TYR A 87 -12.45 1.67 3.25
CA TYR A 87 -11.93 0.46 2.60
C TYR A 87 -12.75 -0.79 2.96
N GLN A 88 -13.81 -0.65 3.75
CA GLN A 88 -14.70 -1.75 4.11
C GLN A 88 -15.32 -2.35 2.84
N GLY A 89 -15.38 -3.68 2.78
CA GLY A 89 -15.92 -4.40 1.62
C GLY A 89 -15.01 -4.44 0.38
N LYS A 90 -13.89 -3.71 0.39
CA LYS A 90 -12.94 -3.71 -0.73
C LYS A 90 -11.87 -4.80 -0.56
N ALA A 91 -11.31 -5.24 -1.67
CA ALA A 91 -10.18 -6.17 -1.73
C ALA A 91 -9.11 -5.61 -2.67
N PHE A 92 -7.85 -5.83 -2.31
CA PHE A 92 -6.70 -5.39 -3.10
C PHE A 92 -5.64 -6.49 -3.13
N ASP A 93 -5.12 -6.78 -4.33
CA ASP A 93 -4.01 -7.73 -4.51
C ASP A 93 -2.68 -7.16 -4.02
N PHE A 94 -2.51 -5.87 -4.17
CA PHE A 94 -1.34 -5.13 -3.68
C PHE A 94 -1.77 -3.97 -2.81
N ILE A 95 -1.12 -3.83 -1.66
CA ILE A 95 -1.24 -2.63 -0.82
C ILE A 95 0.15 -2.09 -0.54
N GLY A 96 0.40 -0.86 -0.95
CA GLY A 96 1.62 -0.12 -0.69
C GLY A 96 1.41 0.96 0.36
N PHE A 97 2.16 0.92 1.46
CA PHE A 97 2.18 2.01 2.45
C PHE A 97 3.40 2.88 2.22
N ASP A 98 3.19 4.14 1.91
CA ASP A 98 4.28 5.11 1.89
C ASP A 98 4.39 5.81 3.25
N GLU A 99 5.61 5.82 3.80
CA GLU A 99 5.91 6.28 5.15
C GLU A 99 5.12 5.55 6.26
N LEU A 100 5.32 4.23 6.33
CA LEU A 100 4.59 3.34 7.24
C LEU A 100 4.61 3.79 8.71
N THR A 101 5.68 4.44 9.17
CA THR A 101 5.77 4.95 10.55
C THR A 101 4.81 6.10 10.86
N HIS A 102 4.10 6.64 9.88
CA HIS A 102 3.03 7.60 10.10
C HIS A 102 1.68 6.93 10.44
N PHE A 103 1.56 5.62 10.22
CA PHE A 103 0.35 4.86 10.49
C PHE A 103 0.40 4.20 11.86
N GLU A 104 -0.76 4.06 12.48
CA GLU A 104 -0.94 3.26 13.68
C GLU A 104 -1.05 1.76 13.34
N TRP A 105 -0.76 0.91 14.32
CA TRP A 105 -0.87 -0.54 14.14
C TRP A 105 -2.27 -0.99 13.71
N GLU A 106 -3.31 -0.39 14.29
CA GLU A 106 -4.70 -0.69 13.95
C GLU A 106 -5.04 -0.41 12.48
N GLU A 107 -4.48 0.65 11.92
CA GLU A 107 -4.69 1.03 10.51
C GLU A 107 -4.02 0.01 9.59
N TYR A 108 -2.78 -0.35 9.90
CA TYR A 108 -2.01 -1.32 9.12
C TYR A 108 -2.64 -2.71 9.20
N SER A 109 -2.96 -3.21 10.41
CA SER A 109 -3.54 -4.53 10.62
C SER A 109 -4.92 -4.66 9.97
N TYR A 110 -5.74 -3.62 10.03
CA TYR A 110 -7.02 -3.60 9.31
C TYR A 110 -6.82 -3.75 7.80
N MET A 111 -5.86 -3.07 7.22
CA MET A 111 -5.58 -3.16 5.78
C MET A 111 -5.01 -4.52 5.37
N MET A 112 -4.34 -5.24 6.27
CA MET A 112 -3.94 -6.64 6.01
C MET A 112 -5.16 -7.51 5.68
N SER A 113 -6.28 -7.32 6.38
CA SER A 113 -7.53 -8.05 6.11
C SER A 113 -8.17 -7.67 4.75
N ARG A 114 -7.77 -6.56 4.15
CA ARG A 114 -8.21 -6.11 2.81
C ARG A 114 -7.27 -6.62 1.69
N ASN A 115 -6.10 -7.12 2.05
CA ASN A 115 -5.14 -7.66 1.11
C ASN A 115 -5.51 -9.10 0.75
N ARG A 116 -6.38 -9.24 -0.25
CA ARG A 116 -6.99 -10.50 -0.69
C ARG A 116 -7.01 -10.55 -2.22
N PRO A 117 -6.98 -11.74 -2.83
CA PRO A 117 -7.05 -11.88 -4.28
C PRO A 117 -8.38 -11.31 -4.81
N THR A 118 -8.30 -10.52 -5.87
CA THR A 118 -9.45 -9.96 -6.57
C THR A 118 -9.90 -10.85 -7.73
N GLY A 119 -9.10 -11.85 -8.08
CA GLY A 119 -9.41 -12.82 -9.11
C GLY A 119 -8.24 -13.81 -9.32
N PRO A 120 -8.39 -14.76 -10.24
CA PRO A 120 -7.38 -15.76 -10.49
C PRO A 120 -6.09 -15.18 -11.09
N GLY A 121 -4.95 -15.75 -10.72
CA GLY A 121 -3.63 -15.39 -11.25
C GLY A 121 -2.97 -14.18 -10.62
N THR A 122 -3.66 -13.46 -9.71
CA THR A 122 -3.04 -12.36 -8.96
C THR A 122 -2.24 -12.90 -7.77
N ARG A 123 -1.13 -12.23 -7.49
CA ARG A 123 -0.32 -12.43 -6.31
C ARG A 123 -0.66 -11.37 -5.27
N VAL A 124 -0.93 -11.83 -4.05
CA VAL A 124 -1.33 -10.96 -2.94
C VAL A 124 -0.14 -10.64 -2.05
N TYR A 125 0.14 -9.36 -1.82
CA TYR A 125 1.22 -8.94 -0.94
C TYR A 125 1.13 -7.46 -0.55
N LEU A 126 1.84 -7.11 0.53
CA LEU A 126 2.03 -5.73 0.97
C LEU A 126 3.49 -5.29 0.76
N ARG A 127 3.67 -4.01 0.55
CA ARG A 127 4.97 -3.34 0.59
C ARG A 127 4.85 -2.06 1.40
N ALA A 128 5.94 -1.68 2.04
CA ALA A 128 5.98 -0.43 2.77
C ALA A 128 7.33 0.26 2.59
N THR A 129 7.28 1.58 2.55
CA THR A 129 8.46 2.42 2.71
C THR A 129 8.40 3.07 4.08
N THR A 130 9.54 3.40 4.66
CA THR A 130 9.57 4.05 5.97
C THR A 130 10.82 4.89 6.16
N ASN A 131 10.66 5.90 7.01
CA ASN A 131 11.75 6.66 7.63
C ASN A 131 11.63 6.48 9.15
N PRO A 132 12.71 6.68 9.90
CA PRO A 132 12.64 6.73 11.36
C PRO A 132 11.72 7.85 11.85
N GLY A 133 11.06 7.63 12.98
CA GLY A 133 10.16 8.61 13.60
C GLY A 133 8.68 8.38 13.25
N GLY A 134 7.81 9.24 13.79
CA GLY A 134 6.35 9.13 13.64
C GLY A 134 5.69 8.24 14.69
N VAL A 135 4.35 8.30 14.74
CA VAL A 135 3.54 7.59 15.75
C VAL A 135 3.71 6.08 15.71
N GLY A 136 3.93 5.53 14.51
CA GLY A 136 4.11 4.09 14.29
C GLY A 136 5.54 3.59 14.45
N HIS A 137 6.51 4.45 14.78
CA HIS A 137 7.92 4.05 14.87
C HIS A 137 8.14 2.82 15.77
N GLY A 138 7.49 2.79 16.92
CA GLY A 138 7.64 1.71 17.90
C GLY A 138 7.21 0.36 17.34
N TRP A 139 5.99 0.25 16.83
CA TRP A 139 5.48 -1.01 16.30
C TRP A 139 6.19 -1.45 15.02
N VAL A 140 6.55 -0.52 14.13
CA VAL A 140 7.31 -0.83 12.90
C VAL A 140 8.68 -1.39 13.26
N LYS A 141 9.38 -0.77 14.21
CA LYS A 141 10.67 -1.27 14.70
C LYS A 141 10.53 -2.66 15.33
N ALA A 142 9.56 -2.83 16.23
CA ALA A 142 9.33 -4.10 16.91
C ALA A 142 9.02 -5.24 15.95
N ARG A 143 8.24 -4.96 14.90
CA ARG A 143 7.79 -5.98 13.96
C ARG A 143 8.80 -6.31 12.85
N PHE A 144 9.47 -5.31 12.29
CA PHE A 144 10.23 -5.49 11.05
C PHE A 144 11.75 -5.32 11.21
N ILE A 145 12.22 -4.83 12.35
CA ILE A 145 13.64 -4.53 12.54
C ILE A 145 14.24 -5.34 13.69
N THR A 146 13.58 -5.33 14.84
CA THR A 146 14.09 -5.98 16.06
C THR A 146 14.16 -7.51 15.97
N PRO A 147 13.21 -8.23 15.33
CA PRO A 147 13.17 -9.69 15.37
C PRO A 147 14.32 -10.38 14.63
N ALA A 148 14.89 -9.74 13.59
CA ALA A 148 15.93 -10.38 12.81
C ALA A 148 16.90 -9.36 12.17
N PRO A 149 18.16 -9.77 11.88
CA PRO A 149 19.09 -8.95 11.13
C PRO A 149 18.58 -8.57 9.74
N PRO A 150 19.09 -7.49 9.14
CA PRO A 150 18.71 -7.09 7.78
C PRO A 150 18.87 -8.23 6.76
N GLY A 151 17.85 -8.40 5.91
CA GLY A 151 17.83 -9.43 4.87
C GLY A 151 17.37 -10.82 5.34
N THR A 152 17.11 -11.02 6.62
CA THR A 152 16.58 -12.27 7.16
C THR A 152 15.03 -12.22 7.13
N PRO A 153 14.35 -13.22 6.55
CA PRO A 153 12.90 -13.34 6.64
C PRO A 153 12.44 -13.45 8.09
N ILE A 154 11.34 -12.77 8.40
CA ILE A 154 10.66 -12.86 9.69
C ILE A 154 9.36 -13.62 9.44
N GLU A 155 9.19 -14.77 10.09
CA GLU A 155 7.98 -15.55 10.05
C GLU A 155 7.22 -15.35 11.35
N GLU A 156 5.97 -14.92 11.25
CA GLU A 156 5.05 -14.77 12.37
C GLU A 156 3.71 -15.40 12.04
N GLU A 157 3.18 -16.18 12.94
CA GLU A 157 1.78 -16.54 12.91
C GLU A 157 0.95 -15.33 13.35
N CYS A 158 0.08 -14.86 12.47
CA CYS A 158 -0.79 -13.73 12.76
C CYS A 158 -2.21 -14.22 12.96
N THR A 159 -2.64 -14.33 14.19
CA THR A 159 -4.06 -14.55 14.50
C THR A 159 -4.79 -13.21 14.35
N VAL A 160 -5.63 -13.10 13.35
CA VAL A 160 -6.49 -11.93 13.17
C VAL A 160 -7.79 -12.19 13.90
N GLN A 161 -7.98 -11.55 15.06
CA GLN A 161 -9.30 -11.53 15.69
C GLN A 161 -10.31 -10.84 14.77
N MET A 162 -11.29 -11.60 14.33
CA MET A 162 -12.40 -11.06 13.56
C MET A 162 -13.33 -10.24 14.47
N PRO A 163 -14.05 -9.23 13.94
CA PRO A 163 -14.94 -8.39 14.73
C PRO A 163 -16.08 -9.13 15.44
N ASP A 164 -16.34 -10.38 15.06
CA ASP A 164 -17.34 -11.28 15.65
C ASP A 164 -16.78 -12.18 16.78
N GLY A 165 -15.50 -12.01 17.14
CA GLY A 165 -14.86 -12.77 18.20
C GLY A 165 -14.40 -14.18 17.82
N THR A 166 -14.43 -14.55 16.53
CA THR A 166 -13.83 -15.80 16.03
C THR A 166 -12.34 -15.60 15.74
N GLU A 167 -11.50 -16.60 16.06
CA GLU A 167 -10.07 -16.66 15.74
C GLU A 167 -9.82 -17.22 14.32
#